data_9a39e2813fd331cc82b1ff9eb30e734c
#
_entry.id   9a39e2813fd331cc82b1ff9eb30e734c
#
_cell.length_a   1.000
_cell.length_b   1.000
_cell.length_c   1.000
_cell.angle_alpha   90.00
_cell.angle_beta   90.00
_cell.angle_gamma   90.00
#
_symmetry.space_group_name_H-M   'P 1'
#
loop_
_entity.id
_entity.type
_entity.pdbx_description
1 polymer ?
#
loop_
_entity_poly.entity_id
_entity_poly.type
_entity_poly.pdbx_seq_one_letter_code
_entity_poly.pdbx_strand_id
1 'polypeptide(L)'
;MICSEQGTPWYALHTPDAGAFQALIFPDSQSNDYTDWKHLAQDAAARNEGADFFINMGDLVDNGEDHRQWDAWFDAVAGIIDRIPVAPLMGNHETYNEDWKVREPVAYLHEFTLPANGSEEFAGRYYSFDYGPAHFIVLDTQTDEAADFHQGLLEAQQAWFREDVRKTDKKWKIVLMHKDPLQYRIANRPERQEGFSDEGRAWMPLFDEAGIDVVFSAHLHTYRNRGHIKNFERDASGPLYILTGVAGNVRYPGLWVDHALDKTVAPQPETDNYLTLFKDAG
;
A
#
# COMPACT_ATOMS: atom_id res chain seq x y z
N MET A 1 -17.24 -14.47 -14.54
CA MET A 1 -18.64 -14.01 -14.47
C MET A 1 -19.23 -14.61 -13.21
N ILE A 2 -19.50 -13.79 -12.20
CA ILE A 2 -20.08 -14.22 -10.92
C ILE A 2 -21.57 -13.89 -10.96
N CYS A 3 -22.42 -14.88 -10.73
CA CYS A 3 -23.87 -14.76 -10.82
C CYS A 3 -24.49 -14.75 -9.43
N SER A 4 -25.38 -13.80 -9.13
CA SER A 4 -26.30 -13.89 -8.01
C SER A 4 -27.72 -14.14 -8.49
N GLU A 5 -28.47 -15.02 -7.82
CA GLU A 5 -29.82 -15.43 -8.22
C GLU A 5 -30.96 -14.42 -7.98
N GLN A 6 -30.67 -13.19 -7.57
CA GLN A 6 -31.69 -12.20 -7.20
C GLN A 6 -31.49 -10.82 -7.82
N GLY A 7 -31.27 -10.75 -9.15
CA GLY A 7 -31.41 -9.49 -9.88
C GLY A 7 -30.34 -8.43 -9.61
N THR A 8 -29.20 -8.82 -9.04
CA THR A 8 -28.02 -7.96 -8.95
C THR A 8 -27.40 -7.74 -10.33
N PRO A 9 -26.91 -6.52 -10.62
CA PRO A 9 -26.26 -6.24 -11.89
C PRO A 9 -25.06 -7.17 -12.13
N TRP A 10 -24.85 -7.54 -13.38
CA TRP A 10 -23.69 -8.32 -13.79
C TRP A 10 -22.46 -7.42 -13.80
N TYR A 11 -21.38 -7.84 -13.13
CA TYR A 11 -20.10 -7.17 -13.16
C TYR A 11 -19.15 -7.95 -14.07
N ALA A 12 -18.50 -7.25 -15.01
CA ALA A 12 -17.46 -7.81 -15.86
C ALA A 12 -16.11 -7.54 -15.20
N LEU A 13 -15.43 -8.58 -14.76
CA LEU A 13 -14.02 -8.49 -14.36
C LEU A 13 -13.16 -8.76 -15.60
N HIS A 14 -12.21 -7.87 -15.85
CA HIS A 14 -11.17 -8.12 -16.84
C HIS A 14 -10.24 -9.23 -16.35
N THR A 15 -10.02 -10.22 -17.21
CA THR A 15 -8.92 -11.17 -17.00
C THR A 15 -7.68 -10.62 -17.69
N PRO A 16 -6.49 -10.67 -17.06
CA PRO A 16 -5.30 -10.10 -17.66
C PRO A 16 -4.97 -10.73 -19.00
N ASP A 17 -4.72 -9.92 -20.01
CA ASP A 17 -3.96 -10.35 -21.19
C ASP A 17 -2.55 -10.72 -20.73
N ALA A 18 -2.00 -11.82 -21.28
CA ALA A 18 -0.81 -12.52 -20.76
C ALA A 18 0.49 -11.68 -20.69
N GLY A 19 0.46 -10.39 -20.99
CA GLY A 19 1.68 -9.58 -21.06
C GLY A 19 1.57 -8.13 -20.61
N ALA A 20 0.40 -7.52 -20.62
CA ALA A 20 0.22 -6.11 -20.25
C ALA A 20 -0.81 -5.94 -19.13
N PHE A 21 -0.63 -4.96 -18.29
CA PHE A 21 -1.63 -4.54 -17.30
C PHE A 21 -1.46 -3.06 -16.93
N GLN A 22 -2.52 -2.49 -16.38
CA GLN A 22 -2.52 -1.18 -15.80
C GLN A 22 -3.15 -1.22 -14.41
N ALA A 23 -2.44 -0.74 -13.40
CA ALA A 23 -2.95 -0.61 -12.04
C ALA A 23 -2.92 0.85 -11.59
N LEU A 24 -3.96 1.28 -10.87
CA LEU A 24 -3.95 2.54 -10.15
C LEU A 24 -3.40 2.30 -8.74
N ILE A 25 -2.57 3.21 -8.25
CA ILE A 25 -2.03 3.17 -6.90
C ILE A 25 -2.45 4.44 -6.18
N PHE A 26 -3.28 4.29 -5.17
CA PHE A 26 -3.70 5.37 -4.31
C PHE A 26 -2.96 5.27 -2.98
N PRO A 27 -2.19 6.29 -2.60
CA PRO A 27 -1.64 6.38 -1.25
C PRO A 27 -2.75 6.69 -0.23
N ASP A 28 -2.35 6.96 0.99
CA ASP A 28 -3.18 7.32 2.15
C ASP A 28 -4.43 8.12 1.75
N SER A 29 -5.59 7.47 1.77
CA SER A 29 -6.88 8.07 1.38
C SER A 29 -7.68 8.60 2.57
N GLN A 30 -7.15 8.47 3.80
CA GLN A 30 -7.74 8.99 5.01
C GLN A 30 -8.06 10.49 4.91
N SER A 31 -9.21 10.89 5.40
CA SER A 31 -9.73 12.24 5.21
C SER A 31 -10.60 12.69 6.38
N ASN A 32 -10.66 14.01 6.61
CA ASN A 32 -11.64 14.61 7.52
C ASN A 32 -13.06 14.54 6.94
N ASP A 33 -13.16 14.77 5.62
CA ASP A 33 -14.30 14.39 4.79
C ASP A 33 -13.77 13.75 3.51
N TYR A 34 -14.50 12.82 2.94
CA TYR A 34 -14.02 11.99 1.82
C TYR A 34 -14.32 12.59 0.44
N THR A 35 -14.60 13.88 0.36
CA THR A 35 -14.89 14.57 -0.91
C THR A 35 -13.67 14.59 -1.82
N ASP A 36 -12.49 14.92 -1.28
CA ASP A 36 -11.25 14.95 -2.06
C ASP A 36 -10.87 13.55 -2.53
N TRP A 37 -10.96 12.54 -1.65
CA TRP A 37 -10.77 11.15 -2.02
C TRP A 37 -11.71 10.72 -3.13
N LYS A 38 -12.99 11.03 -3.01
CA LYS A 38 -14.01 10.73 -4.03
C LYS A 38 -13.65 11.36 -5.38
N HIS A 39 -13.33 12.64 -5.39
CA HIS A 39 -12.96 13.34 -6.62
C HIS A 39 -11.71 12.74 -7.26
N LEU A 40 -10.67 12.47 -6.48
CA LEU A 40 -9.44 11.89 -6.98
C LEU A 40 -9.66 10.49 -7.55
N ALA A 41 -10.34 9.61 -6.82
CA ALA A 41 -10.61 8.25 -7.26
C ALA A 41 -11.43 8.20 -8.55
N GLN A 42 -12.48 9.01 -8.65
CA GLN A 42 -13.34 9.09 -9.83
C GLN A 42 -12.59 9.70 -11.04
N ASP A 43 -11.81 10.76 -10.85
CA ASP A 43 -10.97 11.35 -11.91
C ASP A 43 -9.90 10.37 -12.39
N ALA A 44 -9.23 9.69 -11.46
CA ALA A 44 -8.23 8.67 -11.81
C ALA A 44 -8.83 7.52 -12.63
N ALA A 45 -9.98 7.00 -12.22
CA ALA A 45 -10.67 5.95 -12.96
C ALA A 45 -11.14 6.42 -14.34
N ALA A 46 -11.66 7.64 -14.44
CA ALA A 46 -12.09 8.20 -15.73
C ALA A 46 -10.94 8.44 -16.71
N ARG A 47 -9.75 8.79 -16.22
CA ARG A 47 -8.54 8.96 -17.04
C ARG A 47 -7.85 7.65 -17.40
N ASN A 48 -8.18 6.57 -16.70
CA ASN A 48 -7.54 5.27 -16.83
C ASN A 48 -8.59 4.16 -17.01
N GLU A 49 -9.45 4.31 -18.01
CA GLU A 49 -10.54 3.35 -18.28
C GLU A 49 -10.06 1.90 -18.52
N GLY A 50 -8.79 1.73 -18.89
CA GLY A 50 -8.13 0.44 -19.06
C GLY A 50 -7.47 -0.10 -17.79
N ALA A 51 -7.70 0.50 -16.62
CA ALA A 51 -7.15 -0.04 -15.37
C ALA A 51 -7.76 -1.40 -15.04
N ASP A 52 -6.93 -2.36 -14.73
CA ASP A 52 -7.32 -3.74 -14.42
C ASP A 52 -7.68 -3.93 -12.95
N PHE A 53 -7.01 -3.19 -12.07
CA PHE A 53 -7.23 -3.19 -10.62
C PHE A 53 -6.68 -1.90 -10.00
N PHE A 54 -6.98 -1.67 -8.72
CA PHE A 54 -6.32 -0.61 -7.98
C PHE A 54 -5.78 -1.11 -6.65
N ILE A 55 -4.74 -0.43 -6.18
CA ILE A 55 -4.09 -0.66 -4.91
C ILE A 55 -4.38 0.55 -4.02
N ASN A 56 -4.77 0.34 -2.77
CA ASN A 56 -4.76 1.38 -1.76
C ASN A 56 -3.70 1.05 -0.72
N MET A 57 -2.77 1.98 -0.52
CA MET A 57 -1.49 1.78 0.18
C MET A 57 -1.59 1.88 1.72
N GLY A 58 -2.76 1.60 2.29
CA GLY A 58 -3.00 1.72 3.73
C GLY A 58 -3.53 3.11 4.12
N ASP A 59 -3.91 3.26 5.37
CA ASP A 59 -4.59 4.45 5.88
C ASP A 59 -5.78 4.82 4.97
N LEU A 60 -6.68 3.83 4.77
CA LEU A 60 -7.87 3.99 3.95
C LEU A 60 -8.81 4.99 4.61
N VAL A 61 -8.94 4.85 5.93
CA VAL A 61 -9.75 5.70 6.81
C VAL A 61 -8.88 6.37 7.86
N ASP A 62 -9.34 7.48 8.42
CA ASP A 62 -8.62 8.20 9.47
C ASP A 62 -8.77 7.52 10.84
N ASN A 63 -9.83 6.74 11.04
CA ASN A 63 -10.03 5.93 12.24
C ASN A 63 -10.70 4.59 11.89
N GLY A 64 -9.98 3.49 12.10
CA GLY A 64 -10.39 2.15 11.72
C GLY A 64 -11.67 1.63 12.41
N GLU A 65 -12.12 2.24 13.50
CA GLU A 65 -13.36 1.87 14.21
C GLU A 65 -14.57 2.71 13.78
N ASP A 66 -14.36 3.85 13.14
CA ASP A 66 -15.46 4.72 12.69
C ASP A 66 -16.09 4.18 11.39
N HIS A 67 -17.17 3.42 11.52
CA HIS A 67 -17.90 2.87 10.38
C HIS A 67 -18.40 3.91 9.38
N ARG A 68 -18.63 5.16 9.80
CA ARG A 68 -19.04 6.25 8.90
C ARG A 68 -17.95 6.60 7.90
N GLN A 69 -16.69 6.45 8.31
CA GLN A 69 -15.55 6.67 7.43
C GLN A 69 -15.41 5.53 6.41
N TRP A 70 -15.65 4.29 6.83
CA TRP A 70 -15.71 3.15 5.91
C TRP A 70 -16.82 3.31 4.87
N ASP A 71 -18.03 3.69 5.31
CA ASP A 71 -19.15 3.97 4.41
C ASP A 71 -18.78 5.07 3.39
N ALA A 72 -18.13 6.15 3.85
CA ALA A 72 -17.70 7.25 2.99
C ALA A 72 -16.58 6.82 2.03
N TRP A 73 -15.65 5.97 2.47
CA TRP A 73 -14.62 5.42 1.63
C TRP A 73 -15.19 4.56 0.49
N PHE A 74 -16.10 3.64 0.82
CA PHE A 74 -16.77 2.80 -0.19
C PHE A 74 -17.64 3.61 -1.13
N ASP A 75 -18.36 4.63 -0.63
CA ASP A 75 -19.14 5.55 -1.48
C ASP A 75 -18.26 6.32 -2.47
N ALA A 76 -17.04 6.67 -2.07
CA ALA A 76 -16.10 7.37 -2.94
C ALA A 76 -15.66 6.50 -4.14
N VAL A 77 -15.50 5.19 -3.95
CA VAL A 77 -15.09 4.24 -5.01
C VAL A 77 -16.26 3.50 -5.64
N ALA A 78 -17.50 3.88 -5.32
CA ALA A 78 -18.68 3.29 -5.94
C ALA A 78 -18.62 3.44 -7.47
N GLY A 79 -18.97 2.38 -8.20
CA GLY A 79 -18.86 2.31 -9.65
C GLY A 79 -17.43 2.03 -10.17
N ILE A 80 -16.39 2.13 -9.31
CA ILE A 80 -15.03 1.70 -9.62
C ILE A 80 -14.85 0.25 -9.14
N ILE A 81 -15.05 0.04 -7.83
CA ILE A 81 -14.89 -1.28 -7.19
C ILE A 81 -15.85 -2.34 -7.74
N ASP A 82 -16.92 -1.91 -8.38
CA ASP A 82 -17.88 -2.76 -9.10
C ASP A 82 -17.31 -3.34 -10.40
N ARG A 83 -16.22 -2.78 -10.92
CA ARG A 83 -15.64 -3.14 -12.23
C ARG A 83 -14.24 -3.67 -12.13
N ILE A 84 -13.43 -3.12 -11.24
CA ILE A 84 -12.04 -3.53 -11.03
C ILE A 84 -11.81 -3.84 -9.55
N PRO A 85 -11.08 -4.92 -9.22
CA PRO A 85 -10.81 -5.30 -7.85
C PRO A 85 -9.88 -4.30 -7.16
N VAL A 86 -10.01 -4.20 -5.83
CA VAL A 86 -9.05 -3.53 -4.98
C VAL A 86 -8.07 -4.52 -4.36
N ALA A 87 -6.79 -4.16 -4.32
CA ALA A 87 -5.76 -4.80 -3.52
C ALA A 87 -5.37 -3.84 -2.38
N PRO A 88 -6.06 -3.88 -1.24
CA PRO A 88 -5.77 -2.99 -0.12
C PRO A 88 -4.63 -3.55 0.71
N LEU A 89 -3.88 -2.66 1.35
CA LEU A 89 -3.05 -3.01 2.50
C LEU A 89 -3.43 -2.17 3.71
N MET A 90 -3.04 -2.64 4.87
CA MET A 90 -3.36 -2.00 6.13
C MET A 90 -2.32 -0.94 6.48
N GLY A 91 -2.78 0.25 6.90
CA GLY A 91 -1.96 1.25 7.54
C GLY A 91 -2.16 1.29 9.06
N ASN A 92 -1.53 2.23 9.74
CA ASN A 92 -1.66 2.35 11.17
C ASN A 92 -3.04 2.90 11.60
N HIS A 93 -3.70 3.69 10.77
CA HIS A 93 -5.02 4.24 11.07
C HIS A 93 -6.11 3.17 11.13
N GLU A 94 -5.99 2.06 10.43
CA GLU A 94 -6.87 0.91 10.55
C GLU A 94 -6.81 0.27 11.94
N THR A 95 -5.70 0.48 12.67
CA THR A 95 -5.52 -0.08 14.03
C THR A 95 -6.02 0.83 15.15
N TYR A 96 -6.51 2.03 14.87
CA TYR A 96 -6.98 2.95 15.91
C TYR A 96 -8.49 2.81 16.18
N ASN A 97 -8.84 2.88 17.46
CA ASN A 97 -10.22 3.03 17.90
C ASN A 97 -10.62 4.52 18.00
N GLU A 98 -11.89 4.79 18.31
CA GLU A 98 -12.40 6.17 18.41
C GLU A 98 -11.69 7.00 19.52
N ASP A 99 -11.04 6.36 20.50
CA ASP A 99 -10.20 7.00 21.53
C ASP A 99 -8.73 7.18 21.08
N TRP A 100 -8.40 6.90 19.83
CA TRP A 100 -7.04 6.89 19.28
C TRP A 100 -6.09 5.91 19.98
N LYS A 101 -6.62 4.80 20.46
CA LYS A 101 -5.84 3.70 21.04
C LYS A 101 -5.73 2.57 20.06
N VAL A 102 -4.56 1.97 20.02
CA VAL A 102 -4.31 0.80 19.18
C VAL A 102 -5.17 -0.38 19.63
N ARG A 103 -5.76 -1.06 18.65
CA ARG A 103 -6.53 -2.29 18.81
C ARG A 103 -6.44 -3.18 17.57
N GLU A 104 -7.01 -4.36 17.65
CA GLU A 104 -7.17 -5.23 16.49
C GLU A 104 -7.98 -4.53 15.39
N PRO A 105 -7.52 -4.49 14.12
CA PRO A 105 -8.18 -3.82 13.00
C PRO A 105 -9.37 -4.64 12.47
N VAL A 106 -10.35 -4.89 13.34
CA VAL A 106 -11.49 -5.80 13.06
C VAL A 106 -12.28 -5.36 11.84
N ALA A 107 -12.50 -4.05 11.67
CA ALA A 107 -13.25 -3.54 10.52
C ALA A 107 -12.52 -3.86 9.21
N TYR A 108 -11.23 -3.52 9.09
CA TYR A 108 -10.43 -3.83 7.90
C TYR A 108 -10.47 -5.32 7.56
N LEU A 109 -10.23 -6.18 8.56
CA LEU A 109 -10.22 -7.64 8.39
C LEU A 109 -11.60 -8.21 8.00
N HIS A 110 -12.68 -7.49 8.30
CA HIS A 110 -14.03 -7.87 7.94
C HIS A 110 -14.47 -7.34 6.57
N GLU A 111 -14.08 -6.10 6.23
CA GLU A 111 -14.49 -5.44 4.99
C GLU A 111 -13.82 -6.06 3.74
N PHE A 112 -12.63 -6.64 3.88
CA PHE A 112 -11.90 -7.19 2.75
C PHE A 112 -11.70 -8.71 2.84
N THR A 113 -12.10 -9.41 1.78
CA THR A 113 -11.77 -10.83 1.59
C THR A 113 -10.48 -10.94 0.79
N LEU A 114 -9.37 -11.14 1.49
CA LEU A 114 -8.03 -11.16 0.92
C LEU A 114 -7.57 -12.59 0.59
N PRO A 115 -6.56 -12.78 -0.28
CA PRO A 115 -5.98 -14.10 -0.53
C PRO A 115 -5.48 -14.76 0.76
N ALA A 116 -5.90 -16.00 0.99
CA ALA A 116 -5.54 -16.76 2.20
C ALA A 116 -4.22 -17.54 2.00
N ASN A 117 -3.18 -16.86 1.51
CA ASN A 117 -1.85 -17.45 1.25
C ASN A 117 -0.75 -16.93 2.20
N GLY A 118 -1.10 -16.03 3.12
CA GLY A 118 -0.30 -15.71 4.30
C GLY A 118 -0.32 -16.87 5.32
N SER A 119 0.09 -16.60 6.56
CA SER A 119 -0.08 -17.59 7.62
C SER A 119 -1.51 -17.61 8.15
N GLU A 120 -1.98 -18.78 8.60
CA GLU A 120 -3.30 -18.93 9.20
C GLU A 120 -3.47 -18.07 10.46
N GLU A 121 -2.41 -17.97 11.27
CA GLU A 121 -2.40 -17.20 12.52
C GLU A 121 -2.61 -15.70 12.29
N PHE A 122 -2.12 -15.17 11.16
CA PHE A 122 -2.20 -13.74 10.80
C PHE A 122 -3.01 -13.53 9.52
N ALA A 123 -4.09 -14.29 9.36
CA ALA A 123 -4.93 -14.24 8.17
C ALA A 123 -5.46 -12.82 7.89
N GLY A 124 -5.38 -12.39 6.63
CA GLY A 124 -5.83 -11.07 6.19
C GLY A 124 -4.87 -9.91 6.46
N ARG A 125 -3.71 -10.14 7.10
CA ARG A 125 -2.74 -9.09 7.38
C ARG A 125 -1.72 -8.89 6.28
N TYR A 126 -1.24 -9.98 5.71
CA TYR A 126 -0.31 -9.97 4.59
C TYR A 126 -0.65 -11.10 3.61
N TYR A 127 -0.37 -10.87 2.36
CA TYR A 127 -0.71 -11.80 1.29
C TYR A 127 0.09 -11.50 0.02
N SER A 128 0.00 -12.38 -0.97
CA SER A 128 0.51 -12.12 -2.30
C SER A 128 -0.53 -12.46 -3.37
N PHE A 129 -0.34 -11.89 -4.55
CA PHE A 129 -1.14 -12.22 -5.72
C PHE A 129 -0.35 -12.01 -7.00
N ASP A 130 -0.70 -12.76 -8.02
CA ASP A 130 -0.12 -12.61 -9.35
C ASP A 130 -1.05 -11.84 -10.27
N TYR A 131 -0.49 -10.92 -11.04
CA TYR A 131 -1.21 -10.29 -12.15
C TYR A 131 -0.30 -10.20 -13.38
N GLY A 132 -0.68 -10.88 -14.48
CA GLY A 132 0.17 -10.98 -15.66
C GLY A 132 1.57 -11.50 -15.31
N PRO A 133 2.64 -10.78 -15.71
CA PRO A 133 4.03 -11.18 -15.43
C PRO A 133 4.54 -10.73 -14.05
N ALA A 134 3.72 -10.11 -13.22
CA ALA A 134 4.10 -9.56 -11.93
C ALA A 134 3.55 -10.38 -10.77
N HIS A 135 4.37 -10.49 -9.74
CA HIS A 135 4.05 -11.01 -8.41
C HIS A 135 4.04 -9.86 -7.42
N PHE A 136 2.89 -9.59 -6.83
CA PHE A 136 2.69 -8.54 -5.84
C PHE A 136 2.69 -9.14 -4.45
N ILE A 137 3.48 -8.55 -3.55
CA ILE A 137 3.67 -8.99 -2.18
C ILE A 137 3.21 -7.85 -1.28
N VAL A 138 2.14 -8.07 -0.55
CA VAL A 138 1.53 -7.09 0.37
C VAL A 138 1.98 -7.40 1.78
N LEU A 139 2.63 -6.44 2.43
CA LEU A 139 3.18 -6.57 3.77
C LEU A 139 2.37 -5.75 4.78
N ASP A 140 2.16 -6.34 5.96
CA ASP A 140 1.68 -5.62 7.15
C ASP A 140 2.88 -5.04 7.90
N THR A 141 3.01 -3.72 7.91
CA THR A 141 4.07 -2.99 8.61
C THR A 141 3.62 -2.46 9.98
N GLN A 142 2.47 -2.89 10.49
CA GLN A 142 1.92 -2.44 11.77
C GLN A 142 2.39 -3.34 12.93
N THR A 143 3.65 -3.77 12.88
CA THR A 143 4.23 -4.69 13.86
C THR A 143 4.32 -4.09 15.26
N ASP A 144 4.57 -2.79 15.37
CA ASP A 144 4.61 -2.06 16.64
C ASP A 144 3.21 -1.93 17.24
N GLU A 145 2.22 -1.56 16.42
CA GLU A 145 0.81 -1.47 16.82
C GLU A 145 0.26 -2.85 17.22
N ALA A 146 0.71 -3.90 16.54
CA ALA A 146 0.26 -5.26 16.81
C ALA A 146 1.00 -5.95 17.97
N ALA A 147 2.07 -5.37 18.52
CA ALA A 147 2.98 -6.03 19.46
C ALA A 147 2.31 -6.61 20.72
N ASP A 148 1.26 -5.95 21.21
CA ASP A 148 0.55 -6.38 22.42
C ASP A 148 -0.38 -7.58 22.18
N PHE A 149 -0.85 -7.82 20.96
CA PHE A 149 -1.82 -8.87 20.64
C PHE A 149 -1.36 -9.86 19.56
N HIS A 150 -0.33 -9.54 18.79
CA HIS A 150 0.24 -10.40 17.75
C HIS A 150 1.77 -10.51 17.84
N GLN A 151 2.23 -11.14 18.91
CA GLN A 151 3.66 -11.42 19.07
C GLN A 151 4.15 -12.34 17.96
N GLY A 152 5.31 -12.01 17.38
CA GLY A 152 5.91 -12.82 16.32
C GLY A 152 5.38 -12.54 14.90
N LEU A 153 4.55 -11.50 14.72
CA LEU A 153 4.02 -11.12 13.42
C LEU A 153 5.15 -10.85 12.41
N LEU A 154 6.17 -10.10 12.80
CA LEU A 154 7.29 -9.78 11.91
C LEU A 154 8.05 -11.02 11.46
N GLU A 155 8.42 -11.88 12.41
CA GLU A 155 9.18 -13.10 12.14
C GLU A 155 8.39 -14.08 11.26
N ALA A 156 7.10 -14.27 11.56
CA ALA A 156 6.22 -15.12 10.76
C ALA A 156 6.08 -14.59 9.33
N GLN A 157 5.90 -13.29 9.19
CA GLN A 157 5.77 -12.63 7.89
C GLN A 157 7.08 -12.70 7.09
N GLN A 158 8.24 -12.51 7.73
CA GLN A 158 9.53 -12.66 7.06
C GLN A 158 9.81 -14.10 6.62
N ALA A 159 9.40 -15.09 7.41
CA ALA A 159 9.51 -16.49 7.03
C ALA A 159 8.60 -16.80 5.81
N TRP A 160 7.37 -16.34 5.84
CA TRP A 160 6.43 -16.47 4.73
C TRP A 160 6.96 -15.77 3.46
N PHE A 161 7.46 -14.53 3.57
CA PHE A 161 8.01 -13.76 2.46
C PHE A 161 9.12 -14.53 1.72
N ARG A 162 10.10 -15.10 2.47
CA ARG A 162 11.18 -15.88 1.86
C ARG A 162 10.68 -17.11 1.10
N GLU A 163 9.63 -17.73 1.61
CA GLU A 163 9.01 -18.88 0.96
C GLU A 163 8.23 -18.47 -0.28
N ASP A 164 7.46 -17.39 -0.20
CA ASP A 164 6.60 -16.88 -1.25
C ASP A 164 7.42 -16.42 -2.47
N VAL A 165 8.45 -15.59 -2.25
CA VAL A 165 9.33 -15.12 -3.34
C VAL A 165 10.14 -16.26 -4.00
N ARG A 166 10.36 -17.37 -3.29
CA ARG A 166 11.02 -18.54 -3.84
C ARG A 166 10.13 -19.40 -4.72
N LYS A 167 8.81 -19.35 -4.49
CA LYS A 167 7.81 -20.14 -5.23
C LYS A 167 7.39 -19.48 -6.54
N THR A 168 7.47 -18.16 -6.62
CA THR A 168 7.04 -17.45 -7.83
C THR A 168 8.03 -17.61 -8.96
N ASP A 169 7.51 -17.78 -10.17
CA ASP A 169 8.25 -17.75 -11.45
C ASP A 169 8.02 -16.44 -12.22
N LYS A 170 7.31 -15.49 -11.63
CA LYS A 170 7.00 -14.23 -12.26
C LYS A 170 8.26 -13.39 -12.49
N LYS A 171 8.26 -12.68 -13.62
CA LYS A 171 9.38 -11.84 -14.03
C LYS A 171 9.61 -10.66 -13.10
N TRP A 172 8.52 -10.03 -12.61
CA TRP A 172 8.56 -8.84 -11.78
C TRP A 172 8.05 -9.15 -10.38
N LYS A 173 8.82 -8.76 -9.37
CA LYS A 173 8.45 -8.87 -7.97
C LYS A 173 8.28 -7.48 -7.38
N ILE A 174 7.08 -7.17 -6.93
CA ILE A 174 6.67 -5.84 -6.47
C ILE A 174 6.20 -5.94 -5.02
N VAL A 175 6.83 -5.19 -4.13
CA VAL A 175 6.43 -5.11 -2.73
C VAL A 175 5.58 -3.88 -2.51
N LEU A 176 4.49 -4.07 -1.76
CA LEU A 176 3.57 -3.05 -1.29
C LEU A 176 3.62 -3.04 0.24
N MET A 177 3.99 -1.92 0.84
CA MET A 177 4.07 -1.75 2.29
C MET A 177 3.62 -0.35 2.69
N HIS A 178 2.99 -0.20 3.86
CA HIS A 178 2.49 1.11 4.27
C HIS A 178 3.62 1.99 4.81
N LYS A 179 4.26 1.60 5.91
CA LYS A 179 5.32 2.41 6.52
C LYS A 179 6.55 2.49 5.64
N ASP A 180 7.10 3.71 5.53
CA ASP A 180 8.24 3.99 4.68
C ASP A 180 9.56 3.44 5.24
N PRO A 181 10.34 2.69 4.44
CA PRO A 181 11.60 2.11 4.91
C PRO A 181 12.74 3.13 5.10
N LEU A 182 12.66 4.31 4.47
CA LEU A 182 13.78 5.25 4.47
C LEU A 182 13.60 6.43 5.43
N GLN A 183 12.40 6.97 5.54
CA GLN A 183 12.20 8.19 6.29
C GLN A 183 12.25 7.94 7.78
N TYR A 184 13.19 8.59 8.44
CA TYR A 184 13.43 8.44 9.86
C TYR A 184 13.40 9.78 10.60
N ARG A 185 13.87 10.87 9.95
CA ARG A 185 13.96 12.18 10.55
C ARG A 185 12.66 12.95 10.46
N ILE A 186 12.20 13.48 11.58
CA ILE A 186 11.04 14.35 11.70
C ILE A 186 11.52 15.76 12.08
N ALA A 187 11.01 16.77 11.40
CA ALA A 187 11.27 18.17 11.74
C ALA A 187 10.86 18.44 13.21
N ASN A 188 11.64 19.21 13.92
CA ASN A 188 11.44 19.55 15.34
C ASN A 188 11.53 18.37 16.34
N ARG A 189 12.02 17.20 15.89
CA ARG A 189 12.31 16.04 16.74
C ARG A 189 13.76 15.62 16.57
N PRO A 190 14.72 16.25 17.27
CA PRO A 190 16.15 15.98 17.08
C PRO A 190 16.57 14.55 17.43
N GLU A 191 15.78 13.84 18.22
CA GLU A 191 15.95 12.42 18.51
C GLU A 191 15.64 11.50 17.31
N ARG A 192 14.88 11.99 16.33
CA ARG A 192 14.59 11.31 15.08
C ARG A 192 15.60 11.76 14.02
N GLN A 193 16.69 11.04 13.92
CA GLN A 193 17.73 11.32 12.95
C GLN A 193 17.34 10.82 11.54
N GLU A 194 17.96 11.41 10.52
CA GLU A 194 17.88 10.92 9.16
C GLU A 194 18.46 9.50 9.07
N GLY A 195 17.84 8.62 8.28
CA GLY A 195 18.31 7.25 8.12
C GLY A 195 17.24 6.29 7.62
N PHE A 196 17.26 5.08 8.16
CA PHE A 196 16.31 4.03 7.82
C PHE A 196 15.42 3.73 9.03
N SER A 197 14.14 3.56 8.78
CA SER A 197 13.17 3.14 9.78
C SER A 197 13.44 1.72 10.28
N ASP A 198 12.75 1.29 11.29
CA ASP A 198 12.82 -0.09 11.78
C ASP A 198 12.30 -1.06 10.70
N GLU A 199 11.26 -0.67 9.95
CA GLU A 199 10.77 -1.39 8.77
C GLU A 199 11.87 -1.49 7.69
N GLY A 200 12.59 -0.40 7.42
CA GLY A 200 13.71 -0.41 6.49
C GLY A 200 14.81 -1.38 6.90
N ARG A 201 15.18 -1.39 8.18
CA ARG A 201 16.19 -2.32 8.71
C ARG A 201 15.73 -3.78 8.67
N ALA A 202 14.44 -4.01 8.90
CA ALA A 202 13.85 -5.35 8.91
C ALA A 202 13.69 -5.93 7.50
N TRP A 203 13.36 -5.10 6.50
CA TRP A 203 12.91 -5.58 5.20
C TRP A 203 13.88 -5.38 4.05
N MET A 204 14.62 -4.24 4.00
CA MET A 204 15.49 -3.95 2.85
C MET A 204 16.53 -5.04 2.56
N PRO A 205 17.20 -5.66 3.57
CA PRO A 205 18.11 -6.76 3.30
C PRO A 205 17.42 -7.98 2.66
N LEU A 206 16.17 -8.26 3.02
CA LEU A 206 15.39 -9.34 2.43
C LEU A 206 14.98 -9.02 0.99
N PHE A 207 14.66 -7.77 0.70
CA PHE A 207 14.35 -7.33 -0.66
C PHE A 207 15.56 -7.46 -1.58
N ASP A 208 16.74 -7.11 -1.08
CA ASP A 208 18.00 -7.27 -1.82
C ASP A 208 18.31 -8.75 -2.10
N GLU A 209 18.14 -9.63 -1.11
CA GLU A 209 18.34 -11.07 -1.22
C GLU A 209 17.34 -11.71 -2.21
N ALA A 210 16.08 -11.32 -2.13
CA ALA A 210 15.01 -11.83 -2.98
C ALA A 210 15.04 -11.30 -4.42
N GLY A 211 15.82 -10.27 -4.69
CA GLY A 211 15.82 -9.58 -5.99
C GLY A 211 14.47 -8.96 -6.29
N ILE A 212 13.93 -8.17 -5.36
CA ILE A 212 12.73 -7.37 -5.58
C ILE A 212 13.04 -6.28 -6.60
N ASP A 213 12.11 -6.00 -7.51
CA ASP A 213 12.27 -4.98 -8.55
C ASP A 213 11.80 -3.61 -8.08
N VAL A 214 10.65 -3.54 -7.41
CA VAL A 214 10.03 -2.28 -6.97
C VAL A 214 9.46 -2.42 -5.56
N VAL A 215 9.64 -1.38 -4.75
CA VAL A 215 9.02 -1.23 -3.44
C VAL A 215 8.20 0.06 -3.44
N PHE A 216 6.90 -0.05 -3.25
CA PHE A 216 6.01 1.07 -2.98
C PHE A 216 5.75 1.18 -1.49
N SER A 217 5.82 2.41 -0.97
CA SER A 217 5.47 2.75 0.42
C SER A 217 4.57 3.98 0.49
N ALA A 218 4.01 4.26 1.66
CA ALA A 218 3.06 5.33 1.92
C ALA A 218 3.29 6.00 3.29
N HIS A 219 2.27 6.34 4.08
CA HIS A 219 2.33 6.81 5.45
C HIS A 219 2.78 8.27 5.64
N LEU A 220 3.68 8.79 4.81
CA LEU A 220 4.27 10.11 5.05
C LEU A 220 3.56 11.25 4.31
N HIS A 221 2.50 10.96 3.57
CA HIS A 221 1.68 11.92 2.82
C HIS A 221 2.51 12.85 1.92
N THR A 222 3.56 12.32 1.30
CA THR A 222 4.42 13.03 0.36
C THR A 222 4.94 12.07 -0.72
N TYR A 223 4.98 12.52 -1.95
CA TYR A 223 5.59 11.74 -3.03
C TYR A 223 7.11 11.90 -3.03
N ARG A 224 7.83 10.78 -3.08
CA ARG A 224 9.28 10.74 -3.22
C ARG A 224 9.73 9.60 -4.12
N ASN A 225 10.47 9.92 -5.16
CA ASN A 225 11.21 8.92 -5.91
C ASN A 225 12.65 8.86 -5.38
N ARG A 226 13.05 7.72 -4.85
CA ARG A 226 14.40 7.51 -4.32
C ARG A 226 15.33 6.82 -5.30
N GLY A 227 14.78 6.26 -6.39
CA GLY A 227 15.55 5.46 -7.33
C GLY A 227 15.98 4.12 -6.72
N HIS A 228 16.98 3.51 -7.29
CA HIS A 228 17.45 2.18 -6.89
C HIS A 228 18.37 2.26 -5.69
N ILE A 229 18.14 1.37 -4.70
CA ILE A 229 18.90 1.29 -3.45
C ILE A 229 19.19 -0.19 -3.18
N LYS A 230 20.43 -0.50 -2.80
CA LYS A 230 20.87 -1.83 -2.35
C LYS A 230 21.85 -1.68 -1.20
N ASN A 231 21.78 -2.57 -0.21
CA ASN A 231 22.61 -2.49 0.99
C ASN A 231 22.60 -1.09 1.64
N PHE A 232 21.43 -0.46 1.68
CA PHE A 232 21.22 0.88 2.24
C PHE A 232 21.94 2.02 1.49
N GLU A 233 22.47 1.77 0.29
CA GLU A 233 23.16 2.73 -0.53
C GLU A 233 22.57 2.80 -1.94
N ARG A 234 22.84 3.87 -2.64
CA ARG A 234 22.40 4.03 -4.04
C ARG A 234 23.13 3.05 -4.93
N ASP A 235 22.36 2.14 -5.54
CA ASP A 235 22.88 1.11 -6.44
C ASP A 235 21.83 0.76 -7.50
N ALA A 236 22.19 0.86 -8.78
CA ALA A 236 21.31 0.58 -9.91
C ALA A 236 20.85 -0.89 -9.99
N SER A 237 21.50 -1.80 -9.29
CA SER A 237 21.13 -3.23 -9.24
C SER A 237 20.13 -3.57 -8.13
N GLY A 238 19.78 -2.60 -7.28
CA GLY A 238 18.83 -2.80 -6.20
C GLY A 238 17.38 -2.47 -6.62
N PRO A 239 16.43 -2.72 -5.73
CA PRO A 239 15.02 -2.34 -5.93
C PRO A 239 14.84 -0.85 -6.16
N LEU A 240 13.84 -0.49 -6.98
CA LEU A 240 13.35 0.89 -7.09
C LEU A 240 12.43 1.20 -5.91
N TYR A 241 12.69 2.27 -5.16
CA TYR A 241 11.88 2.71 -4.02
C TYR A 241 11.08 3.96 -4.36
N ILE A 242 9.76 3.88 -4.19
CA ILE A 242 8.81 4.97 -4.42
C ILE A 242 7.91 5.14 -3.19
N LEU A 243 7.95 6.31 -2.59
CA LEU A 243 6.95 6.76 -1.63
C LEU A 243 5.80 7.42 -2.41
N THR A 244 4.58 6.97 -2.21
CA THR A 244 3.49 7.14 -3.19
C THR A 244 2.73 8.45 -3.09
N GLY A 245 2.80 9.17 -1.97
CA GLY A 245 2.15 10.48 -1.82
C GLY A 245 0.96 10.48 -0.87
N VAL A 246 -0.14 11.11 -1.26
CA VAL A 246 -1.38 11.20 -0.49
C VAL A 246 -2.59 11.31 -1.42
N ALA A 247 -3.65 10.58 -1.14
CA ALA A 247 -4.91 10.60 -1.90
C ALA A 247 -6.07 11.23 -1.11
N GLY A 248 -5.98 11.26 0.20
CA GLY A 248 -6.94 11.95 1.07
C GLY A 248 -6.57 13.41 1.32
N ASN A 249 -7.20 14.05 2.32
CA ASN A 249 -6.99 15.47 2.60
C ASN A 249 -6.22 15.77 3.90
N VAL A 250 -5.72 14.74 4.58
CA VAL A 250 -4.83 14.93 5.74
C VAL A 250 -3.42 15.29 5.26
N ARG A 251 -2.87 16.39 5.74
CA ARG A 251 -1.58 16.93 5.31
C ARG A 251 -0.68 17.23 6.49
N TYR A 252 0.63 17.00 6.30
CA TYR A 252 1.66 17.28 7.30
C TYR A 252 2.77 18.18 6.72
N PRO A 253 2.46 19.42 6.35
CA PRO A 253 3.42 20.31 5.68
C PRO A 253 4.64 20.57 6.57
N GLY A 254 5.83 20.33 6.02
CA GLY A 254 7.09 20.58 6.73
C GLY A 254 7.39 19.63 7.89
N LEU A 255 6.63 18.56 8.08
CA LEU A 255 6.89 17.57 9.13
C LEU A 255 8.12 16.71 8.81
N TRP A 256 8.20 16.21 7.58
CA TRP A 256 9.30 15.34 7.17
C TRP A 256 10.42 16.14 6.50
N VAL A 257 11.66 15.73 6.75
CA VAL A 257 12.84 16.29 6.07
C VAL A 257 13.28 15.37 4.95
N ASP A 258 13.94 15.94 3.93
CA ASP A 258 14.43 15.17 2.80
C ASP A 258 15.52 14.19 3.23
N HIS A 259 15.46 12.99 2.67
CA HIS A 259 16.49 11.97 2.86
C HIS A 259 17.56 12.12 1.77
N ALA A 260 18.83 11.84 2.11
CA ALA A 260 19.96 11.93 1.17
C ALA A 260 19.79 11.05 -0.08
N LEU A 261 18.98 10.00 0.01
CA LEU A 261 18.64 9.13 -1.13
C LEU A 261 17.43 9.59 -1.94
N ASP A 262 16.72 10.65 -1.56
CA ASP A 262 15.64 11.19 -2.36
C ASP A 262 16.20 11.81 -3.65
N LYS A 263 15.64 11.43 -4.80
CA LYS A 263 15.94 12.05 -6.10
C LYS A 263 14.93 13.11 -6.48
N THR A 264 13.67 12.84 -6.16
CA THR A 264 12.56 13.75 -6.44
C THR A 264 11.66 13.77 -5.23
N VAL A 265 11.32 14.96 -4.76
CA VAL A 265 10.40 15.22 -3.65
C VAL A 265 9.34 16.19 -4.16
N ALA A 266 8.07 15.89 -3.95
CA ALA A 266 7.00 16.82 -4.28
C ALA A 266 7.09 18.09 -3.42
N PRO A 267 6.74 19.26 -3.98
CA PRO A 267 6.67 20.51 -3.20
C PRO A 267 5.65 20.40 -2.07
N GLN A 268 5.96 21.00 -0.91
CA GLN A 268 5.05 21.03 0.24
C GLN A 268 4.31 22.38 0.32
N PRO A 269 3.01 22.43 0.70
CA PRO A 269 2.16 21.27 0.91
C PRO A 269 1.85 20.55 -0.40
N GLU A 270 1.96 19.24 -0.39
CA GLU A 270 1.64 18.41 -1.54
C GLU A 270 0.13 18.39 -1.80
N THR A 271 -0.26 18.41 -3.06
CA THR A 271 -1.63 18.12 -3.45
C THR A 271 -1.86 16.62 -3.48
N ASP A 272 -3.12 16.20 -3.37
CA ASP A 272 -3.52 14.82 -3.56
C ASP A 272 -3.04 14.28 -4.91
N ASN A 273 -2.61 13.04 -4.93
CA ASN A 273 -2.08 12.37 -6.11
C ASN A 273 -2.40 10.87 -6.13
N TYR A 274 -2.34 10.31 -7.30
CA TYR A 274 -2.28 8.87 -7.53
C TYR A 274 -1.16 8.53 -8.49
N LEU A 275 -0.78 7.26 -8.55
CA LEU A 275 0.18 6.75 -9.53
C LEU A 275 -0.51 5.76 -10.45
N THR A 276 -0.01 5.66 -11.67
CA THR A 276 -0.37 4.60 -12.61
C THR A 276 0.84 3.69 -12.80
N LEU A 277 0.68 2.43 -12.44
CA LEU A 277 1.63 1.38 -12.75
C LEU A 277 1.22 0.75 -14.07
N PHE A 278 2.07 0.87 -15.06
CA PHE A 278 1.81 0.37 -16.40
C PHE A 278 2.86 -0.63 -16.82
N LYS A 279 2.42 -1.81 -17.29
CA LYS A 279 3.25 -2.82 -17.92
C LYS A 279 2.73 -3.06 -19.33
N ASP A 280 3.51 -2.72 -20.33
CA ASP A 280 3.20 -2.99 -21.73
C ASP A 280 3.49 -4.46 -22.11
N ALA A 281 3.11 -4.85 -23.32
CA ALA A 281 3.26 -6.21 -23.82
C ALA A 281 4.70 -6.54 -24.29
N GLY A 282 5.64 -5.57 -24.19
CA GLY A 282 7.03 -5.70 -24.65
C GLY A 282 7.98 -6.33 -23.63
#